data_8f70305ee48afa3a6292af2928ff2f82
#
_entry.id   8f70305ee48afa3a6292af2928ff2f82
#
_cell.length_a   1.000
_cell.length_b   1.000
_cell.length_c   1.000
_cell.angle_alpha   90.00
_cell.angle_beta   90.00
_cell.angle_gamma   90.00
#
_symmetry.space_group_name_H-M   'P 1'
#
loop_
_entity.id
_entity.type
_entity.pdbx_description
1 polymer ?
#
loop_
_entity_poly.entity_id
_entity_poly.type
_entity_poly.pdbx_seq_one_letter_code
_entity_poly.pdbx_strand_id
1 'polypeptide(L)'
;MPTPTNTIIKTSIVSNLPANFKHIGNEGTVSNGLTTQTDSIVDEISNKLASSWNTFASSVTFDNAMVIGLGIGAWVGNGVGGIFSNTELSMNATNPFTGGKAGDLTDAINSALNEQFNLWASTYLINGVSFVGTSTALPIVPGVFTANAIPMLISAAGFGTIPIGSGLKIIANLPFITPDLTSFCNAIGDAFESNFNNWLNTSQLNAGSATGPAAPGAGSGFGLSVGGTLL
;
A
#
# COMPACT_ATOMS: atom_id res chain seq x y z
N MET A 1 -1.64 -11.78 -2.09
CA MET A 1 -0.98 -10.64 -2.76
C MET A 1 0.51 -10.64 -2.45
N PRO A 2 1.39 -10.53 -3.45
CA PRO A 2 2.83 -10.47 -3.20
C PRO A 2 3.23 -9.06 -2.73
N THR A 3 3.37 -8.88 -1.43
CA THR A 3 4.05 -7.71 -0.88
C THR A 3 5.55 -7.80 -1.18
N PRO A 4 6.26 -6.67 -1.28
CA PRO A 4 7.70 -6.70 -1.49
C PRO A 4 8.39 -7.40 -0.32
N THR A 5 9.28 -8.34 -0.63
CA THR A 5 10.07 -9.04 0.38
C THR A 5 11.20 -8.15 0.90
N ASN A 6 11.74 -8.47 2.07
CA ASN A 6 12.91 -7.78 2.61
C ASN A 6 14.08 -7.73 1.61
N THR A 7 14.32 -8.82 0.88
CA THR A 7 15.38 -8.90 -0.14
C THR A 7 15.16 -7.89 -1.27
N ILE A 8 13.92 -7.76 -1.76
CA ILE A 8 13.57 -6.79 -2.81
C ILE A 8 13.78 -5.36 -2.31
N ILE A 9 13.29 -5.04 -1.12
CA ILE A 9 13.44 -3.72 -0.52
C ILE A 9 14.93 -3.41 -0.28
N LYS A 10 15.68 -4.34 0.33
CA LYS A 10 17.12 -4.18 0.55
C LYS A 10 17.87 -3.94 -0.75
N THR A 11 17.62 -4.74 -1.78
CA THR A 11 18.25 -4.58 -3.10
C THR A 11 17.94 -3.21 -3.70
N SER A 12 16.70 -2.73 -3.58
CA SER A 12 16.29 -1.41 -4.07
C SER A 12 17.01 -0.29 -3.31
N ILE A 13 17.11 -0.35 -1.98
CA ILE A 13 17.87 0.62 -1.19
C ILE A 13 19.35 0.62 -1.60
N VAL A 14 19.97 -0.56 -1.64
CA VAL A 14 21.40 -0.70 -1.99
C VAL A 14 21.73 -0.16 -3.37
N SER A 15 20.83 -0.38 -4.35
CA SER A 15 21.03 0.14 -5.72
C SER A 15 21.07 1.67 -5.76
N ASN A 16 20.30 2.33 -4.91
CA ASN A 16 20.19 3.78 -4.85
C ASN A 16 21.25 4.43 -3.93
N LEU A 17 21.97 3.66 -3.11
CA LEU A 17 23.00 4.18 -2.23
C LEU A 17 24.25 4.62 -3.01
N PRO A 18 24.85 5.79 -2.66
CA PRO A 18 26.12 6.23 -3.21
C PRO A 18 27.28 5.28 -2.88
N ALA A 19 28.35 5.37 -3.64
CA ALA A 19 29.51 4.48 -3.52
C ALA A 19 30.20 4.53 -2.14
N ASN A 20 30.15 5.67 -1.43
CA ASN A 20 30.74 5.83 -0.10
C ASN A 20 30.06 4.98 1.00
N PHE A 21 28.84 4.48 0.76
CA PHE A 21 28.16 3.53 1.64
C PHE A 21 28.48 2.07 1.31
N LYS A 22 29.15 1.83 0.19
CA LYS A 22 29.48 0.49 -0.32
C LYS A 22 30.92 0.13 0.04
N HIS A 23 31.17 -1.15 0.25
CA HIS A 23 32.53 -1.65 0.52
C HIS A 23 33.37 -1.53 -0.75
N ILE A 24 34.50 -0.85 -0.67
CA ILE A 24 35.51 -0.84 -1.72
C ILE A 24 36.42 -2.03 -1.44
N GLY A 25 36.38 -3.06 -2.29
CA GLY A 25 37.29 -4.20 -2.19
C GLY A 25 38.75 -3.76 -2.43
N ASN A 26 39.70 -4.60 -1.98
CA ASN A 26 41.15 -4.33 -2.08
C ASN A 26 41.69 -4.08 -3.49
N GLU A 27 40.88 -4.31 -4.55
CA GLU A 27 41.25 -4.09 -5.93
C GLU A 27 40.55 -2.87 -6.56
N GLY A 28 39.98 -1.95 -5.77
CA GLY A 28 39.29 -0.77 -6.27
C GLY A 28 37.93 -1.08 -6.93
N THR A 29 37.51 -2.34 -6.95
CA THR A 29 36.15 -2.72 -7.40
C THR A 29 35.17 -2.53 -6.26
N VAL A 30 34.09 -1.76 -6.52
CA VAL A 30 32.99 -1.66 -5.58
C VAL A 30 32.36 -3.04 -5.45
N SER A 31 32.59 -3.70 -4.31
CA SER A 31 31.83 -4.91 -4.00
C SER A 31 30.38 -4.50 -3.73
N ASN A 32 29.42 -5.35 -4.05
CA ASN A 32 28.00 -5.10 -3.72
C ASN A 32 27.72 -5.15 -2.19
N GLY A 33 28.76 -5.26 -1.36
CA GLY A 33 28.68 -5.24 0.09
C GLY A 33 28.62 -3.80 0.63
N LEU A 34 27.73 -3.58 1.57
CA LEU A 34 27.67 -2.35 2.35
C LEU A 34 28.72 -2.39 3.48
N THR A 35 29.08 -1.24 4.02
CA THR A 35 29.78 -1.22 5.32
C THR A 35 28.91 -1.91 6.36
N THR A 36 29.50 -2.58 7.35
CA THR A 36 28.77 -3.35 8.37
C THR A 36 27.67 -2.52 9.05
N GLN A 37 27.92 -1.25 9.31
CA GLN A 37 26.94 -0.37 9.95
C GLN A 37 25.79 -0.03 9.03
N THR A 38 26.07 0.32 7.78
CA THR A 38 25.05 0.60 6.76
C THR A 38 24.21 -0.65 6.50
N ASP A 39 24.85 -1.80 6.39
CA ASP A 39 24.17 -3.08 6.16
C ASP A 39 23.19 -3.42 7.28
N SER A 40 23.60 -3.24 8.55
CA SER A 40 22.74 -3.50 9.71
C SER A 40 21.50 -2.59 9.75
N ILE A 41 21.64 -1.30 9.42
CA ILE A 41 20.51 -0.37 9.36
C ILE A 41 19.59 -0.72 8.20
N VAL A 42 20.14 -0.99 7.02
CA VAL A 42 19.37 -1.32 5.83
C VAL A 42 18.62 -2.66 6.00
N ASP A 43 19.25 -3.64 6.65
CA ASP A 43 18.61 -4.91 6.99
C ASP A 43 17.43 -4.71 7.93
N GLU A 44 17.60 -3.94 9.00
CA GLU A 44 16.53 -3.67 9.96
C GLU A 44 15.36 -2.97 9.28
N ILE A 45 15.61 -1.89 8.52
CA ILE A 45 14.59 -1.14 7.80
C ILE A 45 13.85 -2.06 6.80
N SER A 46 14.60 -2.83 6.02
CA SER A 46 14.01 -3.71 4.99
C SER A 46 13.14 -4.81 5.61
N ASN A 47 13.60 -5.42 6.70
CA ASN A 47 12.85 -6.45 7.42
C ASN A 47 11.57 -5.89 8.03
N LYS A 48 11.65 -4.74 8.70
CA LYS A 48 10.48 -4.14 9.36
C LYS A 48 9.48 -3.60 8.36
N LEU A 49 9.94 -2.97 7.28
CA LEU A 49 9.06 -2.48 6.22
C LEU A 49 8.33 -3.64 5.53
N ALA A 50 9.04 -4.71 5.15
CA ALA A 50 8.42 -5.89 4.54
C ALA A 50 7.40 -6.55 5.47
N SER A 51 7.74 -6.73 6.75
CA SER A 51 6.85 -7.32 7.74
C SER A 51 5.58 -6.49 7.96
N SER A 52 5.73 -5.17 8.16
CA SER A 52 4.60 -4.26 8.39
C SER A 52 3.69 -4.19 7.18
N TRP A 53 4.27 -4.15 5.99
CA TRP A 53 3.51 -4.14 4.74
C TRP A 53 2.71 -5.43 4.53
N ASN A 54 3.34 -6.57 4.81
CA ASN A 54 2.64 -7.86 4.74
C ASN A 54 1.51 -7.96 5.78
N THR A 55 1.72 -7.45 6.98
CA THR A 55 0.67 -7.36 8.02
C THR A 55 -0.48 -6.51 7.55
N PHE A 56 -0.23 -5.30 7.02
CA PHE A 56 -1.27 -4.47 6.44
C PHE A 56 -2.04 -5.22 5.35
N ALA A 57 -1.34 -5.75 4.34
CA ALA A 57 -1.97 -6.40 3.20
C ALA A 57 -2.83 -7.62 3.56
N SER A 58 -2.48 -8.32 4.66
CA SER A 58 -3.22 -9.50 5.12
C SER A 58 -4.37 -9.18 6.08
N SER A 59 -4.37 -8.00 6.71
CA SER A 59 -5.37 -7.63 7.73
C SER A 59 -6.34 -6.55 7.28
N VAL A 60 -6.00 -5.78 6.25
CA VAL A 60 -6.86 -4.71 5.75
C VAL A 60 -8.12 -5.28 5.09
N THR A 61 -9.27 -4.70 5.41
CA THR A 61 -10.53 -4.91 4.70
C THR A 61 -10.94 -3.63 3.97
N PHE A 62 -11.73 -3.78 2.94
CA PHE A 62 -12.27 -2.69 2.16
C PHE A 62 -13.78 -2.76 2.18
N ASP A 63 -14.44 -1.72 2.66
CA ASP A 63 -15.87 -1.71 2.92
C ASP A 63 -16.52 -0.38 2.49
N ASN A 64 -17.85 -0.38 2.48
CA ASN A 64 -18.68 0.80 2.28
C ASN A 64 -18.56 1.46 0.90
N ALA A 65 -18.12 0.75 -0.14
CA ALA A 65 -18.29 1.27 -1.48
C ALA A 65 -19.80 1.29 -1.82
N MET A 66 -20.26 2.40 -2.35
CA MET A 66 -21.63 2.53 -2.84
C MET A 66 -21.76 1.79 -4.17
N VAL A 67 -22.57 0.74 -4.19
CA VAL A 67 -22.77 -0.11 -5.37
C VAL A 67 -24.15 0.17 -5.93
N ILE A 68 -24.20 0.57 -7.20
CA ILE A 68 -25.43 0.88 -7.93
C ILE A 68 -25.45 0.05 -9.21
N GLY A 69 -26.57 -0.57 -9.49
CA GLY A 69 -26.71 -1.38 -10.70
C GLY A 69 -28.14 -1.72 -11.03
N LEU A 70 -28.31 -2.57 -12.03
CA LEU A 70 -29.61 -2.98 -12.55
C LEU A 70 -29.59 -4.42 -13.08
N GLY A 71 -30.76 -5.01 -13.16
CA GLY A 71 -30.96 -6.34 -13.72
C GLY A 71 -32.08 -7.12 -13.02
N ILE A 72 -32.86 -7.83 -13.76
CA ILE A 72 -33.86 -8.83 -13.29
C ILE A 72 -33.26 -10.20 -13.56
N GLY A 73 -33.14 -11.03 -12.51
CA GLY A 73 -32.42 -12.29 -12.57
C GLY A 73 -30.91 -12.02 -12.51
N ALA A 74 -30.23 -11.86 -13.65
CA ALA A 74 -28.85 -11.39 -13.67
C ALA A 74 -28.78 -9.89 -13.35
N TRP A 75 -27.85 -9.52 -12.44
CA TRP A 75 -27.68 -8.13 -12.01
C TRP A 75 -26.22 -7.69 -12.21
N VAL A 76 -26.05 -6.47 -12.71
CA VAL A 76 -24.73 -5.86 -12.89
C VAL A 76 -24.74 -4.44 -12.33
N GLY A 77 -23.62 -4.05 -11.71
CA GLY A 77 -23.49 -2.72 -11.14
C GLY A 77 -22.05 -2.26 -11.05
N ASN A 78 -21.88 -1.03 -10.64
CA ASN A 78 -20.58 -0.40 -10.39
C ASN A 78 -20.52 0.13 -8.97
N GLY A 79 -19.35 -0.06 -8.35
CA GLY A 79 -19.02 0.47 -7.02
C GLY A 79 -18.15 1.69 -7.11
N VAL A 80 -18.41 2.66 -6.25
CA VAL A 80 -17.61 3.88 -6.09
C VAL A 80 -17.46 4.23 -4.62
N GLY A 81 -16.37 4.91 -4.27
CA GLY A 81 -16.09 5.25 -2.87
C GLY A 81 -15.58 4.03 -2.08
N GLY A 82 -15.96 3.95 -0.83
CA GLY A 82 -15.46 2.92 0.09
C GLY A 82 -14.18 3.37 0.80
N ILE A 83 -13.83 2.65 1.83
CA ILE A 83 -12.68 2.95 2.69
C ILE A 83 -11.96 1.65 3.06
N PHE A 84 -10.65 1.76 3.24
CA PHE A 84 -9.89 0.73 3.93
C PHE A 84 -10.13 0.85 5.44
N SER A 85 -10.36 -0.28 6.10
CA SER A 85 -10.25 -0.42 7.55
C SER A 85 -8.87 -0.94 7.91
N ASN A 86 -8.40 -0.67 9.14
CA ASN A 86 -7.05 -1.03 9.59
C ASN A 86 -5.95 -0.46 8.69
N THR A 87 -6.01 0.83 8.44
CA THR A 87 -5.19 1.55 7.44
C THR A 87 -3.76 1.82 7.87
N GLU A 88 -3.33 1.36 9.04
CA GLU A 88 -2.02 1.72 9.56
C GLU A 88 -0.92 0.77 9.09
N LEU A 89 0.08 1.33 8.40
CA LEU A 89 1.39 0.72 8.33
C LEU A 89 2.10 1.03 9.65
N SER A 90 2.32 0.02 10.46
CA SER A 90 3.05 0.16 11.74
C SER A 90 4.49 -0.32 11.57
N MET A 91 5.27 0.37 10.75
CA MET A 91 6.69 0.14 10.67
C MET A 91 7.35 0.59 11.97
N ASN A 92 8.12 -0.30 12.58
CA ASN A 92 8.81 -0.07 13.85
C ASN A 92 10.24 -0.64 13.78
N ALA A 93 11.06 -0.05 12.92
CA ALA A 93 12.48 -0.35 12.86
C ALA A 93 13.16 0.17 14.14
N THR A 94 14.04 -0.62 14.68
CA THR A 94 14.79 -0.30 15.90
C THR A 94 16.23 0.06 15.56
N ASN A 95 16.85 0.89 16.41
CA ASN A 95 18.27 1.18 16.26
C ASN A 95 19.09 -0.09 16.51
N PRO A 96 19.85 -0.60 15.51
CA PRO A 96 20.72 -1.77 15.70
C PRO A 96 21.95 -1.47 16.53
N PHE A 97 22.19 -0.21 16.92
CA PHE A 97 23.33 0.23 17.71
C PHE A 97 22.89 0.86 19.04
N THR A 98 23.75 0.83 20.04
CA THR A 98 23.49 1.47 21.33
C THR A 98 23.70 2.99 21.23
N GLY A 99 22.60 3.73 21.31
CA GLY A 99 22.58 5.20 21.46
C GLY A 99 22.84 6.01 20.19
N GLY A 100 22.62 7.30 20.30
CA GLY A 100 23.04 8.30 19.33
C GLY A 100 22.19 8.46 18.07
N LYS A 101 22.79 9.06 17.07
CA LYS A 101 22.15 9.49 15.82
C LYS A 101 21.48 8.40 14.99
N ALA A 102 21.82 7.13 15.22
CA ALA A 102 21.18 6.00 14.54
C ALA A 102 19.75 5.77 15.05
N GLY A 103 19.46 6.09 16.32
CA GLY A 103 18.11 6.11 16.86
C GLY A 103 17.26 7.18 16.18
N ASP A 104 17.75 8.42 16.16
CA ASP A 104 17.06 9.53 15.50
C ASP A 104 16.77 9.22 14.03
N LEU A 105 17.69 8.54 13.33
CA LEU A 105 17.51 8.14 11.93
C LEU A 105 16.41 7.08 11.77
N THR A 106 16.42 6.04 12.58
CA THR A 106 15.37 5.00 12.50
C THR A 106 13.99 5.55 12.87
N ASP A 107 13.90 6.44 13.86
CA ASP A 107 12.66 7.10 14.25
C ASP A 107 12.13 8.01 13.13
N ALA A 108 13.02 8.78 12.49
CA ALA A 108 12.64 9.62 11.35
C ALA A 108 12.13 8.80 10.15
N ILE A 109 12.77 7.67 9.87
CA ILE A 109 12.35 6.74 8.81
C ILE A 109 10.98 6.13 9.14
N ASN A 110 10.80 5.62 10.35
CA ASN A 110 9.54 5.06 10.80
C ASN A 110 8.40 6.07 10.65
N SER A 111 8.60 7.28 11.18
CA SER A 111 7.59 8.35 11.12
C SER A 111 7.23 8.72 9.69
N ALA A 112 8.22 8.93 8.83
CA ALA A 112 8.00 9.37 7.45
C ALA A 112 7.28 8.30 6.61
N LEU A 113 7.75 7.04 6.66
CA LEU A 113 7.16 5.98 5.83
C LEU A 113 5.78 5.58 6.31
N ASN A 114 5.55 5.52 7.63
CA ASN A 114 4.21 5.29 8.18
C ASN A 114 3.25 6.40 7.75
N GLU A 115 3.64 7.67 7.87
CA GLU A 115 2.81 8.80 7.48
C GLU A 115 2.44 8.76 5.98
N GLN A 116 3.42 8.53 5.11
CA GLN A 116 3.21 8.47 3.67
C GLN A 116 2.27 7.33 3.26
N PHE A 117 2.46 6.16 3.84
CA PHE A 117 1.59 5.01 3.57
C PHE A 117 0.18 5.23 4.09
N ASN A 118 0.05 5.72 5.33
CA ASN A 118 -1.24 5.94 5.98
C ASN A 118 -2.04 7.05 5.27
N LEU A 119 -1.35 8.06 4.74
CA LEU A 119 -1.97 9.09 3.91
C LEU A 119 -2.59 8.47 2.65
N TRP A 120 -1.84 7.62 1.92
CA TRP A 120 -2.38 6.90 0.77
C TRP A 120 -3.61 6.06 1.17
N ALA A 121 -3.49 5.22 2.21
CA ALA A 121 -4.56 4.32 2.63
C ALA A 121 -5.83 5.07 3.05
N SER A 122 -5.68 6.21 3.72
CA SER A 122 -6.82 7.04 4.16
C SER A 122 -7.48 7.85 3.05
N THR A 123 -6.78 8.11 1.96
CA THR A 123 -7.30 8.85 0.80
C THR A 123 -7.76 7.94 -0.34
N TYR A 124 -7.53 6.63 -0.23
CA TYR A 124 -7.89 5.67 -1.27
C TYR A 124 -9.42 5.52 -1.37
N LEU A 125 -9.94 5.66 -2.59
CA LEU A 125 -11.35 5.45 -2.91
C LEU A 125 -11.45 4.63 -4.20
N ILE A 126 -12.34 3.63 -4.24
CA ILE A 126 -12.55 2.91 -5.51
C ILE A 126 -13.30 3.77 -6.53
N ASN A 127 -12.97 3.53 -7.78
CA ASN A 127 -13.64 4.17 -8.91
C ASN A 127 -13.96 3.14 -10.00
N GLY A 128 -15.23 2.79 -10.13
CA GLY A 128 -15.71 1.95 -11.22
C GLY A 128 -15.44 0.46 -11.08
N VAL A 129 -15.33 -0.08 -9.86
CA VAL A 129 -15.28 -1.55 -9.66
C VAL A 129 -16.58 -2.18 -10.08
N SER A 130 -16.51 -3.18 -10.96
CA SER A 130 -17.68 -3.89 -11.45
C SER A 130 -18.15 -4.94 -10.43
N PHE A 131 -19.49 -5.02 -10.28
CA PHE A 131 -20.16 -6.03 -9.47
C PHE A 131 -21.10 -6.85 -10.35
N VAL A 132 -21.10 -8.16 -10.14
CA VAL A 132 -22.01 -9.09 -10.86
C VAL A 132 -22.72 -9.98 -9.85
N GLY A 133 -23.97 -10.27 -10.11
CA GLY A 133 -24.80 -11.06 -9.20
C GLY A 133 -26.19 -11.35 -9.72
N THR A 134 -27.12 -11.45 -8.80
CA THR A 134 -28.51 -11.77 -9.08
C THR A 134 -29.47 -10.80 -8.40
N SER A 135 -30.65 -10.63 -8.97
CA SER A 135 -31.75 -9.89 -8.38
C SER A 135 -33.02 -10.71 -8.39
N THR A 136 -33.78 -10.65 -7.30
CA THR A 136 -35.10 -11.28 -7.17
C THR A 136 -36.24 -10.34 -7.55
N ALA A 137 -35.91 -9.11 -7.97
CA ALA A 137 -36.95 -8.18 -8.46
C ALA A 137 -37.70 -8.76 -9.69
N LEU A 138 -38.98 -8.44 -9.78
CA LEU A 138 -39.82 -8.79 -10.91
C LEU A 138 -40.31 -7.51 -11.59
N PRO A 139 -40.89 -7.58 -12.80
CA PRO A 139 -41.34 -6.39 -13.50
C PRO A 139 -42.29 -5.47 -12.72
N ILE A 140 -43.07 -6.02 -11.80
CA ILE A 140 -44.02 -5.27 -10.97
C ILE A 140 -43.84 -5.46 -9.47
N VAL A 141 -42.82 -6.23 -9.03
CA VAL A 141 -42.61 -6.54 -7.61
C VAL A 141 -41.16 -6.18 -7.26
N PRO A 142 -40.94 -5.40 -6.20
CA PRO A 142 -39.60 -5.15 -5.70
C PRO A 142 -38.96 -6.43 -5.17
N GLY A 143 -37.62 -6.48 -5.19
CA GLY A 143 -36.81 -7.59 -4.68
C GLY A 143 -35.56 -7.12 -3.98
N VAL A 144 -34.58 -8.00 -3.92
CA VAL A 144 -33.24 -7.71 -3.43
C VAL A 144 -32.23 -8.14 -4.47
N PHE A 145 -31.09 -7.46 -4.52
CA PHE A 145 -29.94 -7.93 -5.26
C PHE A 145 -28.85 -8.43 -4.32
N THR A 146 -28.05 -9.36 -4.82
CA THR A 146 -26.80 -9.80 -4.19
C THR A 146 -25.76 -9.91 -5.30
N ALA A 147 -24.62 -9.24 -5.14
CA ALA A 147 -23.57 -9.19 -6.13
C ALA A 147 -22.18 -9.26 -5.49
N ASN A 148 -21.21 -9.75 -6.25
CA ASN A 148 -19.80 -9.80 -5.85
C ASN A 148 -18.97 -8.92 -6.78
N ALA A 149 -17.95 -8.29 -6.23
CA ALA A 149 -16.98 -7.52 -6.98
C ALA A 149 -16.16 -8.43 -7.91
N ILE A 150 -15.85 -7.95 -9.10
CA ILE A 150 -14.83 -8.53 -9.95
C ILE A 150 -13.49 -7.91 -9.51
N PRO A 151 -12.48 -8.72 -9.14
CA PRO A 151 -11.18 -8.20 -8.76
C PRO A 151 -10.55 -7.37 -9.88
N MET A 152 -9.94 -6.24 -9.52
CA MET A 152 -9.22 -5.40 -10.47
C MET A 152 -7.95 -4.83 -9.83
N LEU A 153 -6.99 -4.39 -10.66
CA LEU A 153 -5.76 -3.77 -10.16
C LEU A 153 -6.06 -2.58 -9.26
N ILE A 154 -5.34 -2.47 -8.14
CA ILE A 154 -5.50 -1.35 -7.20
C ILE A 154 -5.27 -0.01 -7.92
N SER A 155 -4.22 0.07 -8.74
CA SER A 155 -3.89 1.27 -9.52
C SER A 155 -4.99 1.71 -10.48
N ALA A 156 -5.83 0.78 -10.96
CA ALA A 156 -6.96 1.06 -11.84
C ALA A 156 -8.27 1.28 -11.08
N ALA A 157 -8.40 0.66 -9.90
CA ALA A 157 -9.63 0.69 -9.11
C ALA A 157 -9.77 1.94 -8.24
N GLY A 158 -8.67 2.59 -7.89
CA GLY A 158 -8.69 3.66 -6.92
C GLY A 158 -7.86 4.87 -7.31
N PHE A 159 -8.04 5.90 -6.52
CA PHE A 159 -7.18 7.06 -6.49
C PHE A 159 -6.89 7.40 -5.02
N GLY A 160 -5.71 7.88 -4.78
CA GLY A 160 -5.21 8.26 -3.47
C GLY A 160 -3.92 9.04 -3.66
N THR A 161 -3.38 9.55 -2.59
CA THR A 161 -2.10 10.25 -2.63
C THR A 161 -0.97 9.22 -2.70
N ILE A 162 -0.40 9.03 -3.88
CA ILE A 162 0.77 8.16 -4.04
C ILE A 162 1.94 8.78 -3.26
N PRO A 163 2.69 8.00 -2.47
CA PRO A 163 3.87 8.49 -1.78
C PRO A 163 4.90 9.09 -2.76
N ILE A 164 5.27 10.33 -2.53
CA ILE A 164 6.31 11.05 -3.28
C ILE A 164 7.13 11.89 -2.32
N GLY A 165 8.44 12.01 -2.57
CA GLY A 165 9.32 12.80 -1.73
C GLY A 165 9.55 12.18 -0.35
N SER A 166 9.43 10.87 -0.21
CA SER A 166 9.59 10.15 1.05
C SER A 166 10.97 10.39 1.66
N GLY A 167 12.02 10.49 0.85
CA GLY A 167 13.36 10.85 1.31
C GLY A 167 13.43 12.24 1.93
N LEU A 168 12.77 13.24 1.32
CA LEU A 168 12.67 14.58 1.88
C LEU A 168 11.87 14.60 3.18
N LYS A 169 10.85 13.74 3.28
CA LYS A 169 10.06 13.60 4.51
C LYS A 169 10.90 13.00 5.65
N ILE A 170 11.73 11.99 5.36
CA ILE A 170 12.68 11.46 6.34
C ILE A 170 13.63 12.54 6.81
N ILE A 171 14.20 13.31 5.87
CA ILE A 171 15.13 14.40 6.16
C ILE A 171 14.48 15.47 7.06
N ALA A 172 13.22 15.82 6.78
CA ALA A 172 12.48 16.82 7.57
C ALA A 172 12.25 16.39 9.03
N ASN A 173 12.25 15.09 9.30
CA ASN A 173 12.07 14.54 10.65
C ASN A 173 13.39 14.36 11.41
N LEU A 174 14.55 14.65 10.77
CA LEU A 174 15.85 14.51 11.41
C LEU A 174 16.25 15.77 12.19
N PRO A 175 16.82 15.64 13.39
CA PRO A 175 17.34 16.77 14.16
C PRO A 175 18.67 17.31 13.62
N PHE A 176 19.30 16.61 12.68
CA PHE A 176 20.58 16.98 12.08
C PHE A 176 20.68 16.48 10.64
N ILE A 177 21.41 17.18 9.79
CA ILE A 177 21.56 16.85 8.37
C ILE A 177 23.05 16.91 7.98
N THR A 178 23.46 15.94 7.17
CA THR A 178 24.74 15.94 6.44
C THR A 178 24.50 15.53 4.98
N PRO A 179 25.38 15.85 4.04
CA PRO A 179 25.22 15.42 2.65
C PRO A 179 25.07 13.91 2.48
N ASP A 180 25.85 13.14 3.22
CA ASP A 180 25.78 11.68 3.20
C ASP A 180 24.46 11.17 3.74
N LEU A 181 23.98 11.74 4.85
CA LEU A 181 22.70 11.38 5.45
C LEU A 181 21.52 11.73 4.51
N THR A 182 21.61 12.88 3.84
CA THR A 182 20.65 13.27 2.79
C THR A 182 20.58 12.21 1.69
N SER A 183 21.74 11.77 1.19
CA SER A 183 21.80 10.74 0.15
C SER A 183 21.25 9.39 0.64
N PHE A 184 21.53 9.04 1.89
CA PHE A 184 20.99 7.82 2.49
C PHE A 184 19.45 7.86 2.63
N CYS A 185 18.90 8.96 3.14
CA CYS A 185 17.46 9.14 3.28
C CYS A 185 16.73 9.12 1.93
N ASN A 186 17.32 9.75 0.91
CA ASN A 186 16.77 9.71 -0.43
C ASN A 186 16.77 8.27 -0.99
N ALA A 187 17.85 7.52 -0.81
CA ALA A 187 17.92 6.14 -1.27
C ALA A 187 16.83 5.24 -0.64
N ILE A 188 16.52 5.46 0.64
CA ILE A 188 15.43 4.76 1.33
C ILE A 188 14.07 5.21 0.79
N GLY A 189 13.86 6.51 0.65
CA GLY A 189 12.61 7.07 0.13
C GLY A 189 12.31 6.61 -1.29
N ASP A 190 13.29 6.67 -2.18
CA ASP A 190 13.17 6.22 -3.58
C ASP A 190 12.89 4.71 -3.66
N ALA A 191 13.53 3.92 -2.80
CA ALA A 191 13.27 2.48 -2.71
C ALA A 191 11.84 2.20 -2.23
N PHE A 192 11.36 2.92 -1.22
CA PHE A 192 9.99 2.80 -0.74
C PHE A 192 8.98 3.14 -1.83
N GLU A 193 9.12 4.29 -2.49
CA GLU A 193 8.22 4.75 -3.55
C GLU A 193 8.19 3.80 -4.75
N SER A 194 9.37 3.33 -5.18
CA SER A 194 9.48 2.37 -6.28
C SER A 194 8.77 1.04 -5.96
N ASN A 195 9.02 0.49 -4.77
CA ASN A 195 8.37 -0.74 -4.33
C ASN A 195 6.86 -0.55 -4.15
N PHE A 196 6.44 0.62 -3.64
CA PHE A 196 5.03 0.96 -3.49
C PHE A 196 4.32 1.02 -4.85
N ASN A 197 4.89 1.70 -5.83
CA ASN A 197 4.34 1.78 -7.18
C ASN A 197 4.26 0.40 -7.86
N ASN A 198 5.29 -0.42 -7.72
CA ASN A 198 5.27 -1.79 -8.24
C ASN A 198 4.15 -2.62 -7.59
N TRP A 199 4.00 -2.52 -6.28
CA TRP A 199 2.93 -3.19 -5.55
C TRP A 199 1.54 -2.74 -6.00
N LEU A 200 1.29 -1.43 -6.14
CA LEU A 200 0.03 -0.90 -6.66
C LEU A 200 -0.32 -1.43 -8.05
N ASN A 201 0.68 -1.55 -8.91
CA ASN A 201 0.50 -1.98 -10.30
C ASN A 201 0.33 -3.49 -10.46
N THR A 202 0.66 -4.28 -9.45
CA THR A 202 0.59 -5.75 -9.52
C THR A 202 -0.45 -6.36 -8.59
N SER A 203 -0.94 -5.60 -7.63
CA SER A 203 -1.93 -6.07 -6.66
C SER A 203 -3.35 -5.80 -7.12
N GLN A 204 -4.27 -6.66 -6.70
CA GLN A 204 -5.68 -6.53 -7.03
C GLN A 204 -6.51 -6.23 -5.79
N LEU A 205 -7.56 -5.45 -5.99
CA LEU A 205 -8.61 -5.24 -5.02
C LEU A 205 -9.82 -6.09 -5.40
N ASN A 206 -10.26 -6.93 -4.47
CA ASN A 206 -11.61 -7.47 -4.46
C ASN A 206 -12.45 -6.61 -3.52
N ALA A 207 -13.38 -5.83 -4.03
CA ALA A 207 -14.20 -4.94 -3.21
C ALA A 207 -15.34 -5.67 -2.46
N GLY A 208 -15.26 -7.00 -2.35
CA GLY A 208 -16.16 -7.80 -1.56
C GLY A 208 -17.52 -8.05 -2.22
N SER A 209 -18.56 -8.14 -1.41
CA SER A 209 -19.94 -8.36 -1.83
C SER A 209 -20.83 -7.17 -1.47
N ALA A 210 -21.91 -6.99 -2.22
CA ALA A 210 -22.93 -6.00 -1.93
C ALA A 210 -24.32 -6.62 -2.03
N THR A 211 -25.22 -6.16 -1.19
CA THR A 211 -26.64 -6.52 -1.22
C THR A 211 -27.50 -5.29 -0.93
N GLY A 212 -28.69 -5.27 -1.45
CA GLY A 212 -29.59 -4.15 -1.21
C GLY A 212 -30.95 -4.36 -1.89
N PRO A 213 -31.88 -3.40 -1.70
CA PRO A 213 -33.17 -3.42 -2.36
C PRO A 213 -33.00 -3.26 -3.86
N ALA A 214 -33.84 -3.96 -4.62
CA ALA A 214 -33.97 -3.84 -6.09
C ALA A 214 -35.38 -3.44 -6.44
N ALA A 215 -35.55 -2.35 -7.20
CA ALA A 215 -36.81 -1.82 -7.61
C ALA A 215 -37.48 -2.71 -8.69
N PRO A 216 -38.81 -2.71 -8.80
CA PRO A 216 -39.50 -3.36 -9.90
C PRO A 216 -39.13 -2.73 -11.26
N GLY A 217 -39.44 -3.42 -12.34
CA GLY A 217 -39.08 -2.97 -13.68
C GLY A 217 -37.69 -3.40 -14.08
N ALA A 218 -36.74 -2.49 -14.15
CA ALA A 218 -35.36 -2.81 -14.54
C ALA A 218 -34.53 -3.48 -13.44
N GLY A 219 -35.07 -3.69 -12.23
CA GLY A 219 -34.35 -4.25 -11.10
C GLY A 219 -33.21 -3.33 -10.61
N SER A 220 -33.38 -2.01 -10.77
CA SER A 220 -32.36 -1.05 -10.27
C SER A 220 -32.25 -1.12 -8.77
N GLY A 221 -31.02 -1.16 -8.28
CA GLY A 221 -30.77 -1.29 -6.84
C GLY A 221 -29.50 -0.58 -6.42
N PHE A 222 -29.40 -0.35 -5.12
CA PHE A 222 -28.18 0.19 -4.49
C PHE A 222 -27.89 -0.53 -3.18
N GLY A 223 -26.64 -0.59 -2.81
CA GLY A 223 -26.17 -1.17 -1.55
C GLY A 223 -24.77 -0.70 -1.22
N LEU A 224 -24.25 -1.19 -0.12
CA LEU A 224 -22.86 -0.95 0.27
C LEU A 224 -22.07 -2.27 0.17
N SER A 225 -20.83 -2.19 -0.24
CA SER A 225 -19.94 -3.34 -0.26
C SER A 225 -19.40 -3.66 1.14
N VAL A 226 -19.15 -4.93 1.40
CA VAL A 226 -18.56 -5.42 2.64
C VAL A 226 -17.58 -6.56 2.36
N GLY A 227 -16.57 -6.70 3.21
CA GLY A 227 -15.64 -7.82 3.17
C GLY A 227 -14.68 -7.80 1.97
N GLY A 228 -14.34 -6.63 1.48
CA GLY A 228 -13.32 -6.48 0.46
C GLY A 228 -11.93 -6.82 1.00
N THR A 229 -11.05 -7.33 0.12
CA THR A 229 -9.69 -7.75 0.46
C THR A 229 -8.71 -7.36 -0.64
N LEU A 230 -7.45 -7.26 -0.28
CA LEU A 230 -6.36 -7.17 -1.25
C LEU A 230 -5.91 -8.57 -1.67
N LEU A 231 -5.60 -8.76 -2.98
CA LEU A 231 -5.22 -10.03 -3.60
C LEU A 231 -3.85 -9.94 -4.28
#